data_93c4b74f49dbcb7b07d923e22c083f4e
#
_entry.id   93c4b74f49dbcb7b07d923e22c083f4e
#
_cell.length_a   1.000
_cell.length_b   1.000
_cell.length_c   1.000
_cell.angle_alpha   90.00
_cell.angle_beta   90.00
_cell.angle_gamma   90.00
#
_symmetry.space_group_name_H-M   'P 1'
#
loop_
_entity.id
_entity.type
_entity.pdbx_description
1 polymer ?
#
loop_
_entity_poly.entity_id
_entity_poly.type
_entity_poly.pdbx_seq_one_letter_code
_entity_poly.pdbx_strand_id
1 'polypeptide(L)'
;TEEEFYKEKGCVAKRISCPKGSIVLWDSRTIHCGVEPFKNRKNKKLRAIVYVCYQPRAMSIPKQIEKKIKAYNELRTTSHWPCKIKLFPKNPQTYGVPLPLVNTNINKPTLTDFGKKLAGF
;
A
#
# COMPACT_ATOMS: atom_id res chain seq x y z
N THR A 1 22.81 13.79 5.82
CA THR A 1 21.51 13.05 5.70
C THR A 1 21.47 12.32 4.37
N GLU A 2 20.58 11.32 4.21
CA GLU A 2 20.36 10.64 2.92
C GLU A 2 19.97 11.63 1.81
N GLU A 3 19.19 12.64 2.14
CA GLU A 3 18.77 13.67 1.20
C GLU A 3 19.97 14.47 0.66
N GLU A 4 20.91 14.84 1.51
CA GLU A 4 22.14 15.53 1.13
C GLU A 4 23.00 14.68 0.21
N PHE A 5 23.18 13.41 0.54
CA PHE A 5 23.90 12.47 -0.30
C PHE A 5 23.34 12.39 -1.73
N TYR A 6 22.03 12.33 -1.88
CA TYR A 6 21.43 12.28 -3.21
C TYR A 6 21.51 13.62 -3.95
N LYS A 7 21.42 14.75 -3.25
CA LYS A 7 21.65 16.07 -3.84
C LYS A 7 23.07 16.21 -4.38
N GLU A 8 24.07 15.76 -3.65
CA GLU A 8 25.48 15.74 -4.10
C GLU A 8 25.69 14.87 -5.34
N LYS A 9 24.86 13.83 -5.54
CA LYS A 9 24.84 12.99 -6.74
C LYS A 9 24.02 13.59 -7.89
N GLY A 10 23.58 14.84 -7.78
CA GLY A 10 22.80 15.52 -8.82
C GLY A 10 21.32 15.15 -8.85
N CYS A 11 20.81 14.42 -7.85
CA CYS A 11 19.39 14.11 -7.76
C CYS A 11 18.57 15.33 -7.35
N VAL A 12 17.44 15.51 -8.00
CA VAL A 12 16.50 16.60 -7.71
C VAL A 12 15.21 16.03 -7.12
N ALA A 13 14.85 16.50 -5.92
CA ALA A 13 13.59 16.12 -5.30
C ALA A 13 12.42 16.75 -6.06
N LYS A 14 11.47 15.94 -6.50
CA LYS A 14 10.27 16.36 -7.20
C LYS A 14 9.02 15.98 -6.45
N ARG A 15 8.19 16.95 -6.11
CA ARG A 15 6.88 16.69 -5.53
C ARG A 15 5.88 16.33 -6.62
N ILE A 16 5.26 15.17 -6.52
CA ILE A 16 4.19 14.74 -7.41
C ILE A 16 2.86 15.11 -6.79
N SER A 17 2.18 16.09 -7.36
CA SER A 17 0.84 16.50 -6.94
C SER A 17 -0.19 15.89 -7.88
N CYS A 18 -1.15 15.17 -7.30
CA CYS A 18 -2.19 14.48 -8.06
C CYS A 18 -3.57 14.91 -7.58
N PRO A 19 -4.54 15.16 -8.49
CA PRO A 19 -5.93 15.36 -8.12
C PRO A 19 -6.55 14.06 -7.57
N LYS A 20 -7.74 14.19 -6.95
CA LYS A 20 -8.55 13.04 -6.54
C LYS A 20 -8.83 12.12 -7.73
N GLY A 21 -8.72 10.81 -7.53
CA GLY A 21 -8.95 9.81 -8.56
C GLY A 21 -7.76 9.51 -9.46
N SER A 22 -6.60 10.15 -9.23
CA SER A 22 -5.38 9.84 -9.97
C SER A 22 -4.78 8.48 -9.58
N ILE A 23 -4.15 7.85 -10.55
CA ILE A 23 -3.28 6.69 -10.35
C ILE A 23 -1.84 7.17 -10.54
N VAL A 24 -0.96 6.83 -9.60
CA VAL A 24 0.47 7.09 -9.70
C VAL A 24 1.19 5.75 -9.84
N LEU A 25 1.94 5.61 -10.91
CA LEU A 25 2.78 4.45 -11.17
C LEU A 25 4.24 4.84 -11.01
N TRP A 26 5.00 4.05 -10.27
CA TRP A 26 6.45 4.25 -10.14
C TRP A 26 7.17 2.91 -9.98
N ASP A 27 8.42 2.88 -10.37
CA ASP A 27 9.33 1.79 -10.04
C ASP A 27 9.70 1.89 -8.56
N SER A 28 9.55 0.82 -7.81
CA SER A 28 9.84 0.80 -6.36
C SER A 28 11.33 1.06 -6.03
N ARG A 29 12.21 0.96 -7.02
CA ARG A 29 13.63 1.33 -6.89
C ARG A 29 13.86 2.84 -6.92
N THR A 30 12.87 3.62 -7.38
CA THR A 30 12.93 5.08 -7.32
C THR A 30 12.92 5.52 -5.86
N ILE A 31 13.82 6.41 -5.50
CA ILE A 31 13.87 6.99 -4.16
C ILE A 31 12.61 7.81 -3.95
N HIS A 32 11.83 7.47 -2.96
CA HIS A 32 10.54 8.09 -2.70
C HIS A 32 10.20 8.13 -1.22
N CYS A 33 9.41 9.10 -0.85
CA CYS A 33 8.85 9.19 0.50
C CYS A 33 7.43 9.79 0.48
N GLY A 34 6.68 9.53 1.55
CA GLY A 34 5.46 10.26 1.83
C GLY A 34 5.81 11.65 2.37
N VAL A 35 5.19 12.68 1.82
CA VAL A 35 5.39 14.06 2.28
C VAL A 35 4.16 14.54 3.03
N GLU A 36 4.36 15.11 4.20
CA GLU A 36 3.30 15.71 4.98
C GLU A 36 2.65 16.92 4.27
N PRO A 37 1.38 17.22 4.56
CA PRO A 37 0.74 18.42 4.05
C PRO A 37 1.45 19.68 4.61
N PHE A 38 1.39 20.77 3.85
CA PHE A 38 1.90 22.06 4.36
C PHE A 38 1.14 22.47 5.63
N LYS A 39 1.89 22.85 6.67
CA LYS A 39 1.32 23.24 7.99
C LYS A 39 0.28 24.36 7.89
N ASN A 40 0.50 25.32 6.99
CA ASN A 40 -0.35 26.52 6.83
C ASN A 40 -1.40 26.37 5.72
N ARG A 41 -1.81 25.17 5.39
CA ARG A 41 -2.82 24.95 4.36
C ARG A 41 -4.19 25.50 4.80
N LYS A 42 -4.76 26.44 4.06
CA LYS A 42 -6.08 27.02 4.36
C LYS A 42 -7.20 25.98 4.39
N ASN A 43 -7.18 25.03 3.44
CA ASN A 43 -8.17 23.97 3.35
C ASN A 43 -7.52 22.62 3.66
N LYS A 44 -7.72 22.13 4.85
CA LYS A 44 -7.28 20.79 5.25
C LYS A 44 -8.22 19.75 4.64
N LYS A 45 -7.68 18.89 3.78
CA LYS A 45 -8.44 17.79 3.15
C LYS A 45 -7.81 16.46 3.55
N LEU A 46 -8.66 15.49 3.85
CA LEU A 46 -8.21 14.11 4.07
C LEU A 46 -7.65 13.56 2.75
N ARG A 47 -6.51 12.88 2.83
CA ARG A 47 -5.92 12.13 1.73
C ARG A 47 -5.97 10.64 2.08
N ALA A 48 -6.64 9.87 1.27
CA ALA A 48 -6.61 8.42 1.32
C ALA A 48 -5.83 7.88 0.12
N ILE A 49 -4.92 6.95 0.36
CA ILE A 49 -4.10 6.30 -0.68
C ILE A 49 -4.19 4.80 -0.47
N VAL A 50 -4.35 4.07 -1.57
CA VAL A 50 -4.26 2.62 -1.59
C VAL A 50 -2.98 2.25 -2.32
N TYR A 51 -2.08 1.54 -1.65
CA TYR A 51 -0.86 1.01 -2.27
C TYR A 51 -1.13 -0.38 -2.84
N VAL A 52 -0.80 -0.55 -4.11
CA VAL A 52 -0.89 -1.84 -4.79
C VAL A 52 0.46 -2.14 -5.41
N CYS A 53 1.09 -3.21 -4.95
CA CYS A 53 2.44 -3.58 -5.38
C CYS A 53 2.41 -4.85 -6.22
N TYR A 54 3.16 -4.84 -7.31
CA TYR A 54 3.29 -5.97 -8.20
C TYR A 54 4.74 -6.46 -8.28
N GLN A 55 4.89 -7.75 -8.39
CA GLN A 55 6.17 -8.42 -8.67
C GLN A 55 5.92 -9.59 -9.63
N PRO A 56 6.93 -10.02 -10.41
CA PRO A 56 6.80 -11.19 -11.27
C PRO A 56 6.35 -12.42 -10.47
N ARG A 57 5.36 -13.14 -10.98
CA ARG A 57 4.79 -14.33 -10.32
C ARG A 57 5.85 -15.40 -10.01
N ALA A 58 6.84 -15.54 -10.89
CA ALA A 58 7.95 -16.48 -10.73
C ALA A 58 8.79 -16.24 -9.46
N MET A 59 8.75 -15.04 -8.87
CA MET A 59 9.44 -14.73 -7.62
C MET A 59 8.69 -15.22 -6.37
N SER A 60 7.45 -15.70 -6.52
CA SER A 60 6.63 -16.13 -5.41
C SER A 60 6.67 -17.63 -5.22
N ILE A 61 6.93 -18.09 -4.01
CA ILE A 61 6.88 -19.51 -3.65
C ILE A 61 5.45 -19.91 -3.22
N PRO A 62 5.06 -21.19 -3.30
CA PRO A 62 3.70 -21.66 -2.96
C PRO A 62 3.19 -21.16 -1.61
N LYS A 63 4.00 -21.23 -0.57
CA LYS A 63 3.65 -20.75 0.79
C LYS A 63 3.24 -19.26 0.83
N GLN A 64 3.79 -18.42 -0.06
CA GLN A 64 3.39 -17.00 -0.13
C GLN A 64 2.03 -16.83 -0.81
N ILE A 65 1.72 -17.71 -1.76
CA ILE A 65 0.43 -17.70 -2.44
C ILE A 65 -0.68 -18.15 -1.49
N GLU A 66 -0.44 -19.20 -0.71
CA GLU A 66 -1.35 -19.64 0.34
C GLU A 66 -1.67 -18.51 1.34
N LYS A 67 -0.64 -17.75 1.73
CA LYS A 67 -0.84 -16.56 2.57
C LYS A 67 -1.71 -15.49 1.91
N LYS A 68 -1.56 -15.25 0.59
CA LYS A 68 -2.41 -14.31 -0.15
C LYS A 68 -3.85 -14.78 -0.19
N ILE A 69 -4.06 -16.05 -0.50
CA ILE A 69 -5.40 -16.67 -0.49
C ILE A 69 -6.04 -16.54 0.89
N LYS A 70 -5.26 -16.83 1.95
CA LYS A 70 -5.71 -16.64 3.32
C LYS A 70 -6.07 -15.19 3.62
N ALA A 71 -5.23 -14.23 3.23
CA ALA A 71 -5.50 -12.80 3.41
C ALA A 71 -6.81 -12.39 2.74
N TYR A 72 -7.02 -12.82 1.50
CA TYR A 72 -8.24 -12.56 0.74
C TYR A 72 -9.48 -13.18 1.42
N ASN A 73 -9.39 -14.44 1.86
CA ASN A 73 -10.52 -15.14 2.50
C ASN A 73 -10.87 -14.53 3.87
N GLU A 74 -9.89 -14.04 4.60
CA GLU A 74 -10.07 -13.45 5.93
C GLU A 74 -10.23 -11.92 5.89
N LEU A 75 -10.27 -11.31 4.71
CA LEU A 75 -10.33 -9.84 4.51
C LEU A 75 -9.23 -9.11 5.29
N ARG A 76 -8.01 -9.62 5.24
CA ARG A 76 -6.85 -9.07 5.92
C ARG A 76 -5.95 -8.31 4.97
N THR A 77 -5.41 -7.22 5.46
CA THR A 77 -4.35 -6.50 4.76
C THR A 77 -3.00 -7.20 4.94
N THR A 78 -2.09 -6.93 4.02
CA THR A 78 -0.73 -7.49 4.02
C THR A 78 0.30 -6.38 3.88
N SER A 79 1.57 -6.71 4.14
CA SER A 79 2.66 -5.85 3.73
C SER A 79 2.69 -5.70 2.21
N HIS A 80 3.32 -4.64 1.73
CA HIS A 80 3.39 -4.30 0.30
C HIS A 80 4.46 -5.07 -0.50
N TRP A 81 5.00 -6.17 0.04
CA TRP A 81 5.92 -7.06 -0.67
C TRP A 81 5.17 -8.29 -1.20
N PRO A 82 4.79 -8.34 -2.49
CA PRO A 82 3.91 -9.40 -3.01
C PRO A 82 4.49 -10.81 -2.92
N CYS A 83 5.82 -10.97 -2.98
CA CYS A 83 6.48 -12.26 -2.93
C CYS A 83 7.00 -12.65 -1.54
N LYS A 84 6.94 -11.74 -0.57
CA LYS A 84 7.30 -11.96 0.84
C LYS A 84 6.28 -11.30 1.76
N ILE A 85 5.02 -11.66 1.61
CA ILE A 85 3.95 -11.01 2.37
C ILE A 85 3.98 -11.35 3.85
N LYS A 86 3.68 -10.34 4.65
CA LYS A 86 3.38 -10.46 6.07
C LYS A 86 1.89 -10.14 6.26
N LEU A 87 1.16 -11.03 6.92
CA LEU A 87 -0.24 -10.78 7.26
C LEU A 87 -0.31 -9.83 8.45
N PHE A 88 -1.12 -8.78 8.33
CA PHE A 88 -1.43 -7.93 9.47
C PHE A 88 -2.54 -8.54 10.34
N PRO A 89 -2.68 -8.10 11.60
CA PRO A 89 -3.77 -8.54 12.46
C PRO A 89 -5.13 -8.34 11.81
N LYS A 90 -6.09 -9.20 12.16
CA LYS A 90 -7.46 -9.10 11.65
C LYS A 90 -8.17 -7.85 12.18
N ASN A 91 -7.88 -7.50 13.45
CA ASN A 91 -8.44 -6.32 14.07
C ASN A 91 -7.56 -5.10 13.75
N PRO A 92 -8.15 -3.96 13.36
CA PRO A 92 -7.40 -2.74 13.12
C PRO A 92 -6.60 -2.34 14.35
N GLN A 93 -5.36 -1.89 14.15
CA GLN A 93 -4.61 -1.22 15.20
C GLN A 93 -5.02 0.24 15.24
N THR A 94 -5.36 0.71 16.44
CA THR A 94 -5.63 2.14 16.69
C THR A 94 -4.45 2.74 17.45
N TYR A 95 -4.05 3.94 17.07
CA TYR A 95 -3.07 4.73 17.78
C TYR A 95 -3.81 5.75 18.65
N GLY A 96 -3.49 5.81 19.95
CA GLY A 96 -4.19 6.67 20.91
C GLY A 96 -5.40 5.97 21.55
N VAL A 97 -6.51 6.70 21.69
CA VAL A 97 -7.73 6.13 22.29
C VAL A 97 -8.28 5.01 21.42
N PRO A 98 -8.51 3.80 21.96
CA PRO A 98 -9.08 2.71 21.20
C PRO A 98 -10.44 3.10 20.62
N LEU A 99 -10.59 2.97 19.30
CA LEU A 99 -11.89 3.13 18.68
C LEU A 99 -12.76 1.90 19.01
N PRO A 100 -14.08 2.08 19.19
CA PRO A 100 -14.98 0.95 19.33
C PRO A 100 -14.84 0.07 18.08
N LEU A 101 -14.94 -1.26 18.26
CA LEU A 101 -14.90 -2.21 17.16
C LEU A 101 -15.96 -1.82 16.13
N VAL A 102 -15.52 -1.26 15.02
CA VAL A 102 -16.40 -1.03 13.89
C VAL A 102 -16.78 -2.41 13.36
N ASN A 103 -18.06 -2.74 13.40
CA ASN A 103 -18.55 -3.98 12.81
C ASN A 103 -18.36 -3.91 11.30
N THR A 104 -17.23 -4.45 10.85
CA THR A 104 -16.85 -4.48 9.45
C THR A 104 -17.49 -5.70 8.77
N ASN A 105 -18.81 -5.73 8.65
CA ASN A 105 -19.49 -6.63 7.74
C ASN A 105 -19.18 -6.20 6.29
N ILE A 106 -17.92 -6.28 5.93
CA ILE A 106 -17.47 -6.01 4.58
C ILE A 106 -17.70 -7.29 3.77
N ASN A 107 -18.53 -7.21 2.74
CA ASN A 107 -18.68 -8.31 1.81
C ASN A 107 -17.35 -8.59 1.12
N LYS A 108 -16.98 -9.87 1.07
CA LYS A 108 -15.78 -10.30 0.37
C LYS A 108 -15.90 -9.91 -1.12
N PRO A 109 -14.94 -9.17 -1.70
CA PRO A 109 -15.00 -8.79 -3.10
C PRO A 109 -14.90 -10.03 -4.01
N THR A 110 -15.70 -10.07 -5.06
CA THR A 110 -15.58 -11.11 -6.07
C THR A 110 -14.48 -10.73 -7.05
N LEU A 111 -13.48 -11.59 -7.18
CA LEU A 111 -12.43 -11.40 -8.17
C LEU A 111 -12.82 -12.01 -9.51
N THR A 112 -12.60 -11.26 -10.58
CA THR A 112 -12.61 -11.80 -11.95
C THR A 112 -11.45 -12.78 -12.12
N ASP A 113 -11.45 -13.61 -13.15
CA ASP A 113 -10.34 -14.52 -13.44
C ASP A 113 -9.03 -13.75 -13.70
N PHE A 114 -9.12 -12.58 -14.33
CA PHE A 114 -7.99 -11.68 -14.48
C PHE A 114 -7.51 -11.16 -13.11
N GLY A 115 -8.43 -10.76 -12.24
CA GLY A 115 -8.13 -10.33 -10.87
C GLY A 115 -7.43 -11.42 -10.05
N LYS A 116 -7.86 -12.69 -10.17
CA LYS A 116 -7.20 -13.83 -9.53
C LYS A 116 -5.76 -13.99 -10.05
N LYS A 117 -5.56 -13.92 -11.36
CA LYS A 117 -4.20 -13.97 -11.97
C LYS A 117 -3.31 -12.84 -11.47
N LEU A 118 -3.82 -11.61 -11.39
CA LEU A 118 -3.06 -10.47 -10.84
C LEU A 118 -2.74 -10.65 -9.35
N ALA A 119 -3.66 -11.21 -8.58
CA ALA A 119 -3.41 -11.55 -7.17
C ALA A 119 -2.45 -12.74 -7.01
N GLY A 120 -2.20 -13.49 -8.10
CA GLY A 120 -1.29 -14.63 -8.11
C GLY A 120 -1.94 -15.94 -7.63
N PHE A 121 -3.26 -16.05 -7.76
CA PHE A 121 -4.02 -17.27 -7.44
C PHE A 121 -4.04 -18.23 -8.63
#